data_67a7b946909f4c6bd62a67672166fc1e
#
_entry.id   67a7b946909f4c6bd62a67672166fc1e
#
_cell.length_a   1.000
_cell.length_b   1.000
_cell.length_c   1.000
_cell.angle_alpha   90.00
_cell.angle_beta   90.00
_cell.angle_gamma   90.00
#
_symmetry.space_group_name_H-M   'P 1'
#
loop_
_entity.id
_entity.type
_entity.pdbx_description
1 polymer ?
#
loop_
_entity_poly.entity_id
_entity_poly.type
_entity_poly.pdbx_seq_one_letter_code
_entity_poly.pdbx_strand_id
1 'polypeptide(L)'
;MRMSQKWLEKFGGYENENEGTNYQKPDFKVSSKCCYYLKEKNCDNWGKAHNSVPFLGLMASEGGRRAKSLRMHGCNYFGKSTIRSAPFAIFGRQDILTLAIEIDGMWRSGLKEKYYEKLLKKGRIAETFQMPDTIIPEIYGTIERDDTGTLRTTKAQRTGCSMCGFGIHMEKRPHRFDMLYQSNPKEWDYLMFHLCKDENGNDYGWAKVLDYIGVGWRPEDLETEIPGQMNITDFPEVMS
;
A
#
# COMPACT_ATOMS: atom_id res chain seq x y z
N MET A 1 11.73 -4.78 -8.20
CA MET A 1 11.75 -5.49 -6.93
C MET A 1 12.16 -6.92 -7.21
N ARG A 2 13.20 -7.45 -6.58
CA ARG A 2 13.42 -8.89 -6.62
C ARG A 2 12.55 -9.50 -5.53
N MET A 3 11.58 -10.31 -5.89
CA MET A 3 10.89 -11.20 -4.96
C MET A 3 11.92 -12.12 -4.30
N SER A 4 11.64 -12.67 -3.12
CA SER A 4 12.47 -13.74 -2.56
C SER A 4 12.46 -14.91 -3.55
N GLN A 5 13.51 -15.74 -3.54
CA GLN A 5 13.62 -16.87 -4.45
C GLN A 5 12.40 -17.78 -4.38
N LYS A 6 11.93 -18.10 -3.19
CA LYS A 6 10.71 -18.87 -2.94
C LYS A 6 9.46 -18.30 -3.64
N TRP A 7 9.36 -16.98 -3.77
CA TRP A 7 8.23 -16.33 -4.46
C TRP A 7 8.46 -16.19 -5.96
N LEU A 8 9.72 -16.03 -6.39
CA LEU A 8 10.08 -16.13 -7.81
C LEU A 8 9.77 -17.53 -8.34
N GLU A 9 10.06 -18.55 -7.58
CA GLU A 9 9.73 -19.94 -7.88
C GLU A 9 8.21 -20.10 -8.00
N LYS A 10 7.46 -19.65 -7.00
CA LYS A 10 6.01 -19.76 -7.00
C LYS A 10 5.32 -18.95 -8.11
N PHE A 11 5.77 -17.73 -8.39
CA PHE A 11 5.21 -16.87 -9.44
C PHE A 11 5.92 -17.02 -10.79
N GLY A 12 7.14 -17.52 -10.83
CA GLY A 12 7.98 -17.63 -12.02
C GLY A 12 8.08 -19.02 -12.60
N GLY A 13 7.57 -20.06 -11.92
CA GLY A 13 7.66 -21.44 -12.36
C GLY A 13 9.09 -21.94 -12.49
N TYR A 14 9.96 -21.61 -11.53
CA TYR A 14 11.30 -22.16 -11.47
C TYR A 14 11.26 -23.62 -11.07
N GLU A 15 11.87 -24.48 -11.90
CA GLU A 15 12.28 -25.81 -11.49
C GLU A 15 13.55 -25.67 -10.64
N ASN A 16 13.47 -26.00 -9.37
CA ASN A 16 14.63 -26.10 -8.50
C ASN A 16 14.90 -27.56 -8.21
N GLU A 17 15.71 -28.18 -9.02
CA GLU A 17 16.12 -29.58 -8.88
C GLU A 17 16.76 -29.89 -7.52
N ASN A 18 17.41 -28.90 -6.89
CA ASN A 18 18.08 -29.07 -5.60
C ASN A 18 17.13 -29.07 -4.39
N GLU A 19 15.93 -28.50 -4.54
CA GLU A 19 14.92 -28.43 -3.46
C GLU A 19 13.72 -29.36 -3.69
N GLY A 20 13.70 -30.11 -4.80
CA GLY A 20 12.60 -31.04 -5.14
C GLY A 20 11.26 -30.33 -5.41
N THR A 21 11.28 -29.06 -5.74
CA THR A 21 10.07 -28.28 -6.02
C THR A 21 9.85 -28.19 -7.53
N ASN A 22 8.95 -29.01 -8.04
CA ASN A 22 8.47 -28.94 -9.43
C ASN A 22 7.28 -27.97 -9.51
N TYR A 23 7.54 -26.69 -9.55
CA TYR A 23 6.49 -25.73 -9.94
C TYR A 23 6.45 -25.65 -11.47
N GLN A 24 5.32 -26.03 -12.03
CA GLN A 24 5.08 -25.87 -13.45
C GLN A 24 5.23 -24.37 -13.81
N LYS A 25 6.08 -24.06 -14.82
CA LYS A 25 6.27 -22.69 -15.27
C LYS A 25 4.94 -22.10 -15.75
N PRO A 26 4.52 -20.93 -15.24
CA PRO A 26 3.30 -20.32 -15.71
C PRO A 26 3.45 -19.79 -17.15
N ASP A 27 2.34 -19.75 -17.88
CA ASP A 27 2.22 -19.15 -19.21
C ASP A 27 1.98 -17.63 -19.18
N PHE A 28 2.21 -17.00 -18.03
CA PHE A 28 2.08 -15.56 -17.82
C PHE A 28 3.33 -14.97 -17.17
N LYS A 29 3.45 -13.64 -17.25
CA LYS A 29 4.55 -12.90 -16.63
C LYS A 29 4.03 -11.93 -15.58
N VAL A 30 4.66 -11.91 -14.40
CA VAL A 30 4.38 -10.94 -13.33
C VAL A 30 5.57 -10.01 -13.17
N SER A 31 5.33 -8.71 -13.10
CA SER A 31 6.37 -7.69 -12.98
C SER A 31 6.07 -6.70 -11.86
N SER A 32 7.09 -6.36 -11.08
CA SER A 32 7.03 -5.27 -10.10
C SER A 32 7.40 -3.91 -10.68
N LYS A 33 7.58 -3.79 -11.99
CA LYS A 33 7.98 -2.53 -12.66
C LYS A 33 6.91 -1.44 -12.53
N CYS A 34 5.65 -1.79 -12.24
CA CYS A 34 4.60 -0.82 -11.93
C CYS A 34 5.00 0.14 -10.80
N CYS A 35 5.64 -0.35 -9.73
CA CYS A 35 6.14 0.52 -8.66
C CYS A 35 7.16 1.54 -9.18
N TYR A 36 8.04 1.13 -10.06
CA TYR A 36 9.01 2.02 -10.67
C TYR A 36 8.32 3.08 -11.55
N TYR A 37 7.46 2.67 -12.47
CA TYR A 37 6.83 3.60 -13.43
C TYR A 37 5.79 4.52 -12.76
N LEU A 38 4.98 4.01 -11.85
CA LEU A 38 3.90 4.79 -11.23
C LEU A 38 4.37 5.66 -10.06
N LYS A 39 5.44 5.28 -9.37
CA LYS A 39 5.90 5.96 -8.16
C LYS A 39 7.34 6.50 -8.30
N GLU A 40 8.32 5.60 -8.45
CA GLU A 40 9.73 5.98 -8.31
C GLU A 40 10.17 6.93 -9.42
N LYS A 41 9.90 6.59 -10.67
CA LYS A 41 10.29 7.39 -11.84
C LYS A 41 9.68 8.79 -11.83
N ASN A 42 8.40 8.89 -11.44
CA ASN A 42 7.71 10.19 -11.39
C ASN A 42 8.29 11.08 -10.27
N CYS A 43 8.56 10.50 -9.10
CA CYS A 43 9.21 11.23 -8.01
C CYS A 43 10.64 11.66 -8.37
N ASP A 44 11.41 10.78 -9.00
CA ASP A 44 12.79 11.10 -9.43
C ASP A 44 12.79 12.19 -10.50
N ASN A 45 11.89 12.13 -11.48
CA ASN A 45 11.77 13.16 -12.53
C ASN A 45 11.38 14.52 -11.94
N TRP A 46 10.39 14.52 -11.04
CA TRP A 46 9.96 15.74 -10.37
C TRP A 46 11.08 16.35 -9.52
N GLY A 47 11.77 15.52 -8.74
CA GLY A 47 12.90 15.93 -7.91
C GLY A 47 14.02 16.58 -8.72
N LYS A 48 14.37 15.99 -9.86
CA LYS A 48 15.38 16.55 -10.79
C LYS A 48 14.92 17.90 -11.38
N ALA A 49 13.68 17.98 -11.84
CA ALA A 49 13.12 19.20 -12.43
C ALA A 49 13.06 20.38 -11.44
N HIS A 50 12.91 20.09 -10.15
CA HIS A 50 12.74 21.11 -9.08
C HIS A 50 13.97 21.21 -8.16
N ASN A 51 15.08 20.56 -8.49
CA ASN A 51 16.27 20.49 -7.64
C ASN A 51 15.94 20.14 -6.18
N SER A 52 15.11 19.14 -6.00
CA SER A 52 14.56 18.75 -4.69
C SER A 52 15.06 17.38 -4.26
N VAL A 53 15.28 17.23 -2.95
CA VAL A 53 15.67 15.96 -2.33
C VAL A 53 14.45 15.33 -1.67
N PRO A 54 14.09 14.08 -1.97
CA PRO A 54 12.92 13.45 -1.39
C PRO A 54 13.16 13.03 0.07
N PHE A 55 12.19 13.33 0.92
CA PHE A 55 12.04 12.68 2.22
C PHE A 55 11.16 11.44 2.05
N LEU A 56 11.69 10.29 2.43
CA LEU A 56 11.01 9.01 2.30
C LEU A 56 10.43 8.56 3.65
N GLY A 57 9.17 8.21 3.68
CA GLY A 57 8.49 7.63 4.83
C GLY A 57 8.89 6.16 5.06
N LEU A 58 10.18 5.84 5.05
CA LEU A 58 10.68 4.49 5.25
C LEU A 58 10.99 4.25 6.74
N MET A 59 10.55 3.10 7.25
CA MET A 59 10.85 2.65 8.62
C MET A 59 11.55 1.29 8.57
N ALA A 60 12.56 1.09 9.43
CA ALA A 60 13.24 -0.20 9.55
C ALA A 60 12.31 -1.28 10.11
N SER A 61 11.34 -0.89 10.94
CA SER A 61 10.30 -1.77 11.50
C SER A 61 9.40 -2.43 10.47
N GLU A 62 9.31 -1.88 9.24
CA GLU A 62 8.55 -2.51 8.15
C GLU A 62 9.24 -3.77 7.58
N GLY A 63 10.49 -4.04 8.00
CA GLY A 63 11.22 -5.26 7.64
C GLY A 63 11.66 -5.31 6.17
N GLY A 64 12.07 -6.52 5.74
CA GLY A 64 12.38 -6.84 4.35
C GLY A 64 13.43 -5.91 3.72
N ARG A 65 13.14 -5.44 2.51
CA ARG A 65 14.05 -4.60 1.72
C ARG A 65 14.24 -3.20 2.29
N ARG A 66 13.23 -2.64 2.97
CA ARG A 66 13.30 -1.33 3.61
C ARG A 66 14.31 -1.36 4.75
N ALA A 67 14.17 -2.32 5.66
CA ALA A 67 15.13 -2.54 6.74
C ALA A 67 16.55 -2.81 6.22
N LYS A 68 16.69 -3.63 5.15
CA LYS A 68 17.99 -3.88 4.51
C LYS A 68 18.59 -2.60 3.93
N SER A 69 17.82 -1.81 3.21
CA SER A 69 18.27 -0.55 2.63
C SER A 69 18.75 0.44 3.70
N LEU A 70 17.96 0.59 4.78
CA LEU A 70 18.31 1.48 5.88
C LEU A 70 19.57 1.02 6.66
N ARG A 71 19.74 -0.30 6.84
CA ARG A 71 20.98 -0.85 7.43
C ARG A 71 22.21 -0.62 6.56
N MET A 72 22.07 -0.71 5.23
CA MET A 72 23.20 -0.54 4.31
C MET A 72 23.58 0.93 4.08
N HIS A 73 22.61 1.83 4.10
CA HIS A 73 22.79 3.21 3.64
C HIS A 73 22.49 4.27 4.70
N GLY A 74 21.98 3.85 5.87
CA GLY A 74 21.57 4.77 6.93
C GLY A 74 20.30 5.56 6.59
N CYS A 75 19.99 6.53 7.45
CA CYS A 75 18.82 7.41 7.29
C CYS A 75 19.00 8.42 6.15
N ASN A 76 20.25 8.81 5.86
CA ASN A 76 20.59 9.74 4.80
C ASN A 76 21.54 9.06 3.81
N TYR A 77 21.14 9.02 2.58
CA TYR A 77 21.91 8.41 1.50
C TYR A 77 22.34 9.47 0.46
N PHE A 78 23.66 9.58 0.25
CA PHE A 78 24.30 10.54 -0.66
C PHE A 78 24.95 9.78 -1.83
N GLY A 79 24.14 9.12 -2.65
CA GLY A 79 24.66 8.42 -3.84
C GLY A 79 24.91 9.37 -5.00
N LYS A 80 25.75 8.93 -5.97
CA LYS A 80 26.07 9.73 -7.16
C LYS A 80 24.85 10.14 -7.99
N SER A 81 23.85 9.28 -8.06
CA SER A 81 22.63 9.48 -8.88
C SER A 81 21.40 9.84 -8.06
N THR A 82 21.44 9.65 -6.75
CA THR A 82 20.24 9.81 -5.91
C THR A 82 20.63 10.20 -4.50
N ILE A 83 20.07 11.29 -4.03
CA ILE A 83 20.15 11.73 -2.63
C ILE A 83 18.78 11.47 -2.01
N ARG A 84 18.74 10.89 -0.82
CA ARG A 84 17.49 10.55 -0.12
C ARG A 84 17.67 10.72 1.38
N SER A 85 16.60 11.13 2.05
CA SER A 85 16.51 11.13 3.51
C SER A 85 15.29 10.33 3.96
N ALA A 86 15.46 9.53 5.00
CA ALA A 86 14.40 8.77 5.65
C ALA A 86 14.32 9.18 7.13
N PRO A 87 13.69 10.31 7.47
CA PRO A 87 13.67 10.85 8.83
C PRO A 87 12.99 9.92 9.84
N PHE A 88 12.11 9.04 9.39
CA PHE A 88 11.40 8.07 10.23
C PHE A 88 12.07 6.68 10.29
N ALA A 89 13.32 6.57 9.83
CA ALA A 89 13.99 5.27 9.68
C ALA A 89 14.03 4.42 10.97
N ILE A 90 14.18 5.06 12.12
CA ILE A 90 14.28 4.40 13.44
C ILE A 90 12.93 4.24 14.14
N PHE A 91 11.86 4.86 13.62
CA PHE A 91 10.54 4.81 14.24
C PHE A 91 9.85 3.47 13.98
N GLY A 92 9.09 3.02 14.98
CA GLY A 92 8.09 1.96 14.82
C GLY A 92 6.72 2.54 14.47
N ARG A 93 5.77 1.65 14.16
CA ARG A 93 4.40 2.07 13.87
C ARG A 93 3.75 2.80 15.04
N GLN A 94 3.97 2.33 16.27
CA GLN A 94 3.41 2.96 17.48
C GLN A 94 3.94 4.38 17.67
N ASP A 95 5.22 4.60 17.39
CA ASP A 95 5.83 5.92 17.48
C ASP A 95 5.20 6.89 16.48
N ILE A 96 4.96 6.43 15.24
CA ILE A 96 4.29 7.25 14.22
C ILE A 96 2.85 7.58 14.59
N LEU A 97 2.10 6.61 15.13
CA LEU A 97 0.72 6.84 15.54
C LEU A 97 0.65 7.78 16.75
N THR A 98 1.56 7.65 17.71
CA THR A 98 1.68 8.57 18.84
C THR A 98 2.00 9.98 18.36
N LEU A 99 3.00 10.12 17.49
CA LEU A 99 3.37 11.40 16.90
C LEU A 99 2.20 12.03 16.12
N ALA A 100 1.44 11.23 15.39
CA ALA A 100 0.28 11.72 14.64
C ALA A 100 -0.80 12.28 15.58
N ILE A 101 -1.08 11.61 16.70
CA ILE A 101 -2.02 12.12 17.73
C ILE A 101 -1.54 13.45 18.31
N GLU A 102 -0.26 13.53 18.67
CA GLU A 102 0.31 14.75 19.27
C GLU A 102 0.28 15.92 18.30
N ILE A 103 0.67 15.70 17.04
CA ILE A 103 0.64 16.75 16.02
C ILE A 103 -0.80 17.14 15.68
N ASP A 104 -1.75 16.19 15.63
CA ASP A 104 -3.17 16.50 15.40
C ASP A 104 -3.75 17.32 16.56
N GLY A 105 -3.38 17.01 17.80
CA GLY A 105 -3.72 17.82 18.96
C GLY A 105 -3.18 19.26 18.87
N MET A 106 -1.93 19.42 18.50
CA MET A 106 -1.35 20.76 18.26
C MET A 106 -2.01 21.46 17.08
N TRP A 107 -2.35 20.74 16.03
CA TRP A 107 -3.04 21.25 14.86
C TRP A 107 -4.36 21.91 15.23
N ARG A 108 -5.17 21.20 16.00
CA ARG A 108 -6.48 21.69 16.48
C ARG A 108 -6.37 22.80 17.54
N SER A 109 -5.25 22.88 18.24
CA SER A 109 -5.02 23.88 19.30
C SER A 109 -4.35 25.18 18.83
N GLY A 110 -4.31 25.44 17.52
CA GLY A 110 -3.84 26.70 16.95
C GLY A 110 -2.66 26.60 15.98
N LEU A 111 -2.08 25.40 15.76
CA LEU A 111 -1.05 25.24 14.73
C LEU A 111 -1.63 25.38 13.32
N LYS A 112 -2.88 24.99 13.11
CA LYS A 112 -3.64 25.12 11.86
C LYS A 112 -3.68 26.56 11.38
N GLU A 113 -4.07 27.48 12.24
CA GLU A 113 -4.20 28.91 11.94
C GLU A 113 -2.85 29.53 11.62
N LYS A 114 -1.83 29.24 12.44
CA LYS A 114 -0.44 29.73 12.20
C LYS A 114 0.11 29.21 10.86
N TYR A 115 -0.19 27.96 10.51
CA TYR A 115 0.27 27.37 9.26
C TYR A 115 -0.48 27.95 8.06
N TYR A 116 -1.79 28.16 8.18
CA TYR A 116 -2.63 28.83 7.19
C TYR A 116 -2.08 30.22 6.86
N GLU A 117 -1.90 31.06 7.87
CA GLU A 117 -1.34 32.42 7.68
C GLU A 117 0.03 32.40 6.99
N LYS A 118 0.90 31.45 7.37
CA LYS A 118 2.22 31.29 6.75
C LYS A 118 2.14 30.92 5.27
N LEU A 119 1.22 30.04 4.91
CA LEU A 119 1.01 29.63 3.51
C LEU A 119 0.39 30.78 2.69
N LEU A 120 -0.57 31.49 3.27
CA LEU A 120 -1.21 32.65 2.64
C LEU A 120 -0.18 33.76 2.35
N LYS A 121 0.63 34.14 3.35
CA LYS A 121 1.70 35.13 3.21
C LYS A 121 2.74 34.76 2.13
N LYS A 122 2.92 33.44 1.87
CA LYS A 122 3.81 32.93 0.82
C LYS A 122 3.13 32.77 -0.54
N GLY A 123 1.86 33.12 -0.67
CA GLY A 123 1.07 32.93 -1.90
C GLY A 123 0.92 31.47 -2.31
N ARG A 124 1.00 30.54 -1.35
CA ARG A 124 0.92 29.10 -1.62
C ARG A 124 -0.50 28.54 -1.60
N ILE A 125 -1.42 29.26 -1.00
CA ILE A 125 -2.86 28.95 -0.95
C ILE A 125 -3.64 30.24 -1.22
N ALA A 126 -4.87 30.08 -1.73
CA ALA A 126 -5.82 31.17 -1.85
C ALA A 126 -6.52 31.42 -0.49
N GLU A 127 -7.05 32.62 -0.28
CA GLU A 127 -7.82 32.95 0.93
C GLU A 127 -9.05 32.07 1.13
N THR A 128 -9.62 31.57 0.04
CA THR A 128 -10.75 30.62 0.05
C THR A 128 -10.39 29.20 0.40
N PHE A 129 -9.07 28.88 0.53
CA PHE A 129 -8.64 27.52 0.85
C PHE A 129 -8.98 27.17 2.29
N GLN A 130 -9.71 26.07 2.47
CA GLN A 130 -10.04 25.56 3.78
C GLN A 130 -9.02 24.51 4.21
N MET A 131 -8.35 24.77 5.32
CA MET A 131 -7.46 23.80 5.94
C MET A 131 -8.28 22.67 6.58
N PRO A 132 -7.82 21.41 6.46
CA PRO A 132 -8.53 20.29 7.08
C PRO A 132 -8.54 20.43 8.61
N ASP A 133 -9.59 19.93 9.26
CA ASP A 133 -9.73 19.94 10.72
C ASP A 133 -8.78 18.99 11.43
N THR A 134 -8.28 17.99 10.72
CA THR A 134 -7.31 17.01 11.22
C THR A 134 -6.20 16.80 10.19
N ILE A 135 -4.99 16.50 10.66
CA ILE A 135 -3.87 16.07 9.80
C ILE A 135 -3.97 14.59 9.43
N ILE A 136 -4.85 13.82 10.08
CA ILE A 136 -5.03 12.40 9.82
C ILE A 136 -5.94 12.22 8.60
N PRO A 137 -5.46 11.66 7.49
CA PRO A 137 -6.30 11.46 6.32
C PRO A 137 -7.49 10.54 6.62
N GLU A 138 -8.65 10.88 6.08
CA GLU A 138 -9.93 10.18 6.32
C GLU A 138 -9.86 8.68 6.05
N ILE A 139 -9.02 8.24 5.10
CA ILE A 139 -8.82 6.83 4.79
C ILE A 139 -8.31 6.01 5.99
N TYR A 140 -7.66 6.64 6.96
CA TYR A 140 -7.21 5.99 8.19
C TYR A 140 -8.25 6.05 9.31
N GLY A 141 -9.28 6.90 9.18
CA GLY A 141 -10.26 7.16 10.23
C GLY A 141 -9.65 7.90 11.42
N THR A 142 -9.95 7.45 12.63
CA THR A 142 -9.35 7.91 13.88
C THR A 142 -8.23 6.99 14.33
N ILE A 143 -7.40 7.45 15.25
CA ILE A 143 -6.39 6.63 15.93
C ILE A 143 -6.91 6.33 17.34
N GLU A 144 -7.06 5.07 17.67
CA GLU A 144 -7.63 4.61 18.94
C GLU A 144 -6.70 3.56 19.58
N ARG A 145 -6.86 3.36 20.90
CA ARG A 145 -6.20 2.27 21.61
C ARG A 145 -7.11 1.06 21.64
N ASP A 146 -6.57 -0.09 21.28
CA ASP A 146 -7.26 -1.35 21.48
C ASP A 146 -7.18 -1.82 22.95
N ASP A 147 -7.83 -2.95 23.25
CA ASP A 147 -7.89 -3.53 24.60
C ASP A 147 -6.49 -3.87 25.18
N THR A 148 -5.47 -3.98 24.34
CA THR A 148 -4.08 -4.21 24.74
C THR A 148 -3.31 -2.91 24.97
N GLY A 149 -3.95 -1.75 24.76
CA GLY A 149 -3.32 -0.44 24.80
C GLY A 149 -2.54 -0.07 23.54
N THR A 150 -2.59 -0.90 22.50
CA THR A 150 -1.89 -0.67 21.23
C THR A 150 -2.68 0.31 20.36
N LEU A 151 -1.99 1.32 19.82
CA LEU A 151 -2.62 2.28 18.90
C LEU A 151 -2.91 1.64 17.54
N ARG A 152 -4.13 1.88 17.04
CA ARG A 152 -4.58 1.43 15.71
C ARG A 152 -5.40 2.51 15.03
N THR A 153 -5.36 2.51 13.72
CA THR A 153 -6.28 3.29 12.89
C THR A 153 -7.61 2.54 12.77
N THR A 154 -8.74 3.24 12.86
CA THR A 154 -10.07 2.62 12.84
C THR A 154 -10.51 2.14 11.45
N LYS A 155 -9.92 2.71 10.39
CA LYS A 155 -10.14 2.27 9.01
C LYS A 155 -8.87 1.57 8.46
N ALA A 156 -8.31 2.04 7.36
CA ALA A 156 -7.16 1.39 6.74
C ALA A 156 -5.94 1.36 7.68
N GLN A 157 -5.33 0.21 7.84
CA GLN A 157 -4.08 0.07 8.61
C GLN A 157 -2.87 0.56 7.83
N ARG A 158 -2.92 0.49 6.53
CA ARG A 158 -1.94 1.03 5.58
C ARG A 158 -2.59 1.18 4.22
N THR A 159 -2.11 2.14 3.46
CA THR A 159 -2.55 2.32 2.07
C THR A 159 -1.64 1.53 1.13
N GLY A 160 -2.23 0.99 0.09
CA GLY A 160 -1.56 0.31 -1.01
C GLY A 160 -2.14 0.75 -2.35
N CYS A 161 -1.64 0.22 -3.47
CA CYS A 161 -2.32 0.37 -4.73
C CYS A 161 -3.46 -0.64 -4.80
N SER A 162 -4.67 -0.24 -5.20
CA SER A 162 -5.81 -1.12 -5.44
C SER A 162 -5.46 -2.27 -6.39
N MET A 163 -4.64 -1.96 -7.37
CA MET A 163 -4.17 -2.88 -8.42
C MET A 163 -3.05 -3.86 -7.99
N CYS A 164 -2.61 -3.85 -6.74
CA CYS A 164 -1.41 -4.58 -6.35
C CYS A 164 -1.74 -5.97 -5.80
N GLY A 165 -1.42 -7.01 -6.56
CA GLY A 165 -1.50 -8.40 -6.08
C GLY A 165 -0.29 -8.88 -5.26
N PHE A 166 0.77 -8.08 -5.15
CA PHE A 166 1.93 -8.48 -4.34
C PHE A 166 1.60 -8.47 -2.85
N GLY A 167 1.82 -9.61 -2.21
CA GLY A 167 1.57 -9.81 -0.79
C GLY A 167 0.15 -10.29 -0.46
N ILE A 168 -0.75 -10.39 -1.43
CA ILE A 168 -2.12 -10.82 -1.23
C ILE A 168 -2.23 -12.21 -0.58
N HIS A 169 -1.30 -13.10 -0.90
CA HIS A 169 -1.21 -14.44 -0.31
C HIS A 169 -0.94 -14.44 1.21
N MET A 170 -0.58 -13.28 1.77
CA MET A 170 -0.40 -13.10 3.22
C MET A 170 -1.64 -12.46 3.87
N GLU A 171 -2.61 -12.07 3.08
CA GLU A 171 -3.85 -11.46 3.56
C GLU A 171 -4.89 -12.56 3.80
N LYS A 172 -5.63 -12.42 4.89
CA LYS A 172 -6.84 -13.22 5.11
C LYS A 172 -7.99 -12.64 4.31
N ARG A 173 -8.91 -13.48 3.90
CA ARG A 173 -10.16 -13.01 3.27
C ARG A 173 -11.11 -12.46 4.36
N PRO A 174 -11.86 -11.40 4.08
CA PRO A 174 -11.84 -10.62 2.82
C PRO A 174 -10.54 -9.82 2.65
N HIS A 175 -9.83 -10.05 1.54
CA HIS A 175 -8.59 -9.33 1.22
C HIS A 175 -8.88 -8.12 0.31
N ARG A 176 -7.83 -7.39 -0.09
CA ARG A 176 -7.96 -6.13 -0.87
C ARG A 176 -8.76 -6.27 -2.18
N PHE A 177 -8.72 -7.41 -2.86
CA PHE A 177 -9.50 -7.61 -4.09
C PHE A 177 -10.96 -7.91 -3.79
N ASP A 178 -11.30 -8.53 -2.66
CA ASP A 178 -12.67 -8.67 -2.22
C ASP A 178 -13.27 -7.29 -1.88
N MET A 179 -12.50 -6.45 -1.19
CA MET A 179 -12.89 -5.07 -0.90
C MET A 179 -13.04 -4.22 -2.17
N LEU A 180 -12.16 -4.45 -3.15
CA LEU A 180 -12.26 -3.76 -4.45
C LEU A 180 -13.51 -4.19 -5.22
N TYR A 181 -13.85 -5.48 -5.19
CA TYR A 181 -15.09 -5.98 -5.79
C TYR A 181 -16.32 -5.25 -5.26
N GLN A 182 -16.38 -5.05 -3.94
CA GLN A 182 -17.50 -4.35 -3.31
C GLN A 182 -17.52 -2.85 -3.63
N SER A 183 -16.36 -2.18 -3.63
CA SER A 183 -16.26 -0.73 -3.77
C SER A 183 -16.22 -0.26 -5.22
N ASN A 184 -15.63 -1.02 -6.13
CA ASN A 184 -15.48 -0.69 -7.55
C ASN A 184 -15.43 -1.95 -8.43
N PRO A 185 -16.57 -2.58 -8.69
CA PRO A 185 -16.64 -3.84 -9.47
C PRO A 185 -16.08 -3.72 -10.88
N LYS A 186 -16.17 -2.55 -11.52
CA LYS A 186 -15.60 -2.33 -12.87
C LYS A 186 -14.07 -2.36 -12.87
N GLU A 187 -13.44 -1.72 -11.88
CA GLU A 187 -11.99 -1.76 -11.71
C GLU A 187 -11.53 -3.17 -11.35
N TRP A 188 -12.28 -3.85 -10.50
CA TRP A 188 -12.01 -5.23 -10.14
C TRP A 188 -12.05 -6.16 -11.35
N ASP A 189 -13.09 -6.08 -12.16
CA ASP A 189 -13.24 -6.89 -13.39
C ASP A 189 -12.06 -6.68 -14.34
N TYR A 190 -11.71 -5.42 -14.60
CA TYR A 190 -10.55 -5.08 -15.43
C TYR A 190 -9.24 -5.67 -14.87
N LEU A 191 -9.02 -5.55 -13.57
CA LEU A 191 -7.81 -6.06 -12.93
C LEU A 191 -7.73 -7.58 -12.91
N MET A 192 -8.86 -8.23 -12.71
CA MET A 192 -8.91 -9.68 -12.63
C MET A 192 -8.76 -10.36 -13.99
N PHE A 193 -9.25 -9.74 -15.07
CA PHE A 193 -9.36 -10.42 -16.36
C PHE A 193 -8.71 -9.70 -17.54
N HIS A 194 -8.50 -8.37 -17.48
CA HIS A 194 -8.13 -7.57 -18.66
C HIS A 194 -6.86 -6.76 -18.50
N LEU A 195 -6.06 -7.01 -17.46
CA LEU A 195 -4.89 -6.21 -17.12
C LEU A 195 -3.76 -6.31 -18.14
N CYS A 196 -3.58 -7.46 -18.75
CA CYS A 196 -2.48 -7.80 -19.66
C CYS A 196 -2.97 -8.64 -20.83
N LYS A 197 -2.11 -8.79 -21.83
CA LYS A 197 -2.31 -9.75 -22.93
C LYS A 197 -1.22 -10.82 -22.94
N ASP A 198 -1.62 -12.06 -23.22
CA ASP A 198 -0.68 -13.16 -23.41
C ASP A 198 -0.02 -13.12 -24.79
N GLU A 199 0.81 -14.11 -25.12
CA GLU A 199 1.51 -14.21 -26.39
C GLU A 199 0.58 -14.43 -27.59
N ASN A 200 -0.65 -14.89 -27.35
CA ASN A 200 -1.69 -15.11 -28.35
C ASN A 200 -2.66 -13.91 -28.48
N GLY A 201 -2.45 -12.86 -27.68
CA GLY A 201 -3.29 -11.67 -27.65
C GLY A 201 -4.54 -11.79 -26.79
N ASN A 202 -4.73 -12.88 -26.04
CA ASN A 202 -5.83 -13.05 -25.11
C ASN A 202 -5.60 -12.24 -23.84
N ASP A 203 -6.67 -11.65 -23.34
CA ASP A 203 -6.64 -10.90 -22.10
C ASP A 203 -6.44 -11.83 -20.89
N TYR A 204 -5.67 -11.37 -19.92
CA TYR A 204 -5.55 -11.98 -18.61
C TYR A 204 -5.25 -10.94 -17.52
N GLY A 205 -5.54 -11.32 -16.27
CA GLY A 205 -5.27 -10.46 -15.13
C GLY A 205 -4.89 -11.26 -13.89
N TRP A 206 -5.18 -10.69 -12.73
CA TRP A 206 -4.82 -11.29 -11.46
C TRP A 206 -5.53 -12.62 -11.19
N ALA A 207 -6.73 -12.86 -11.73
CA ALA A 207 -7.44 -14.13 -11.58
C ALA A 207 -6.54 -15.32 -11.94
N LYS A 208 -5.91 -15.27 -13.12
CA LYS A 208 -4.99 -16.31 -13.61
C LYS A 208 -3.78 -16.51 -12.67
N VAL A 209 -3.25 -15.41 -12.13
CA VAL A 209 -2.12 -15.46 -11.20
C VAL A 209 -2.52 -16.04 -9.85
N LEU A 210 -3.68 -15.65 -9.33
CA LEU A 210 -4.19 -16.11 -8.03
C LEU A 210 -4.55 -17.60 -8.07
N ASP A 211 -5.18 -18.06 -9.16
CA ASP A 211 -5.44 -19.49 -9.38
C ASP A 211 -4.13 -20.30 -9.39
N TYR A 212 -3.10 -19.80 -10.08
CA TYR A 212 -1.79 -20.46 -10.11
C TYR A 212 -1.13 -20.58 -8.74
N ILE A 213 -1.22 -19.54 -7.91
CA ILE A 213 -0.61 -19.55 -6.56
C ILE A 213 -1.53 -20.10 -5.47
N GLY A 214 -2.76 -20.52 -5.81
CA GLY A 214 -3.72 -21.10 -4.89
C GLY A 214 -4.28 -20.10 -3.88
N VAL A 215 -4.55 -18.86 -4.29
CA VAL A 215 -5.20 -17.83 -3.47
C VAL A 215 -6.64 -17.66 -3.94
N GLY A 216 -7.60 -17.89 -3.06
CA GLY A 216 -9.02 -17.67 -3.33
C GLY A 216 -9.29 -16.20 -3.65
N TRP A 217 -10.11 -15.95 -4.66
CA TRP A 217 -10.42 -14.59 -5.11
C TRP A 217 -11.85 -14.43 -5.62
N ARG A 218 -12.56 -15.54 -5.84
CA ARG A 218 -13.94 -15.50 -6.33
C ARG A 218 -14.87 -14.98 -5.25
N PRO A 219 -15.73 -14.00 -5.56
CA PRO A 219 -16.66 -13.44 -4.56
C PRO A 219 -17.56 -14.50 -3.93
N GLU A 220 -18.01 -15.48 -4.74
CA GLU A 220 -18.84 -16.59 -4.30
C GLU A 220 -18.18 -17.50 -3.24
N ASP A 221 -16.87 -17.57 -3.23
CA ASP A 221 -16.14 -18.38 -2.25
C ASP A 221 -16.14 -17.74 -0.83
N LEU A 222 -16.42 -16.42 -0.73
CA LEU A 222 -16.51 -15.73 0.56
C LEU A 222 -17.70 -16.19 1.40
N GLU A 223 -18.81 -16.52 0.76
CA GLU A 223 -20.03 -16.93 1.46
C GLU A 223 -19.90 -18.32 2.10
N THR A 224 -18.96 -19.15 1.61
CA THR A 224 -18.75 -20.53 2.08
C THR A 224 -17.67 -20.68 3.14
N GLU A 225 -16.77 -19.71 3.29
CA GLU A 225 -15.57 -19.85 4.13
C GLU A 225 -15.71 -19.35 5.58
N ILE A 226 -16.81 -18.67 5.96
CA ILE A 226 -16.92 -18.09 7.29
C ILE A 226 -18.27 -18.39 7.96
N PRO A 227 -18.40 -19.54 8.65
CA PRO A 227 -19.52 -19.77 9.57
C PRO A 227 -19.47 -18.76 10.71
N GLY A 228 -20.42 -17.82 10.76
CA GLY A 228 -20.57 -16.84 11.84
C GLY A 228 -20.14 -15.40 11.55
N GLN A 229 -19.73 -15.07 10.34
CA GLN A 229 -19.50 -13.69 9.93
C GLN A 229 -20.84 -13.06 9.51
N MET A 230 -21.23 -11.97 10.18
CA MET A 230 -22.38 -11.17 9.76
C MET A 230 -22.08 -10.51 8.41
N ASN A 231 -22.97 -10.70 7.43
CA ASN A 231 -22.88 -10.02 6.14
C ASN A 231 -23.21 -8.53 6.29
N ILE A 232 -22.63 -7.68 5.45
CA ILE A 232 -22.97 -6.25 5.35
C ILE A 232 -24.48 -6.05 5.08
N THR A 233 -25.14 -7.02 4.45
CA THR A 233 -26.59 -7.05 4.25
C THR A 233 -27.40 -7.25 5.53
N ASP A 234 -26.77 -7.67 6.63
CA ASP A 234 -27.42 -7.82 7.93
C ASP A 234 -27.55 -6.49 8.68
N PHE A 235 -27.06 -5.39 8.10
CA PHE A 235 -27.19 -4.02 8.58
C PHE A 235 -28.03 -3.16 7.64
N PRO A 236 -29.36 -3.27 7.64
CA PRO A 236 -30.23 -2.51 6.73
C PRO A 236 -30.26 -0.99 6.95
N GLU A 237 -29.60 -0.48 7.99
CA GLU A 237 -29.62 0.95 8.36
C GLU A 237 -28.48 1.80 7.78
N VAL A 238 -27.59 1.26 6.96
CA VAL A 238 -26.44 2.02 6.40
C VAL A 238 -26.72 2.54 4.99
N MET A 239 -27.93 2.34 4.45
CA MET A 239 -28.35 2.80 3.11
C MET A 239 -29.49 3.82 3.12
N SER A 240 -29.50 4.74 4.09
CA SER A 240 -30.43 5.88 4.02
C SER A 240 -29.71 7.21 4.19
#